data_b3c8a67ca0e09690059ea0423153f1a6
#
_entry.id   b3c8a67ca0e09690059ea0423153f1a6
#
_cell.length_a   1.000
_cell.length_b   1.000
_cell.length_c   1.000
_cell.angle_alpha   90.00
_cell.angle_beta   90.00
_cell.angle_gamma   90.00
#
_symmetry.space_group_name_H-M   'P 1'
#
loop_
_entity.id
_entity.type
_entity.pdbx_description
1 polymer ?
#
loop_
_entity_poly.entity_id
_entity_poly.type
_entity_poly.pdbx_seq_one_letter_code
_entity_poly.pdbx_strand_id
1 'polypeptide(L)'
;MDYWLINNLLTLGLAILLTGIIIPKILTIAFRKNLFDKVDARKIHHGAIPRLGGIAFVPSIIFAVLLTVGIGLKFNSEAMLKVLGPAIVPVLFLVCALMLLFLIGIADDLIGVSYNSKFAVQILCAVLMLVSGVRIDNLYGFLGLHELPLWLSYLGTALLVVFIVNAINLIDGIDGLCSGLSAICLFCYGTLFILTGQYLYSMISWATFGCLVPFFYFNIFGDVNRRRKIFMGDTGSLTLGGIIAVLAILIHKELLLPLLCAIFYVEDLSVMLQVGYFKYTKRKYGAGRRIFKMTPLHHHFQKAGNSGIEALLQKPLQAIPESKIVTRFWIVGIFLAVITFVTLKIR
;
A
#
# COMPACT_ATOMS: atom_id res chain seq x y z
N MET A 1 17.34 6.20 -23.36
CA MET A 1 17.14 6.43 -21.89
C MET A 1 16.34 7.70 -21.66
N ASP A 2 16.66 8.79 -22.33
CA ASP A 2 15.98 10.08 -22.13
C ASP A 2 14.47 10.06 -22.44
N TYR A 3 14.05 9.38 -23.52
CA TYR A 3 12.64 9.24 -23.87
C TYR A 3 11.81 8.61 -22.74
N TRP A 4 12.27 7.51 -22.14
CA TRP A 4 11.54 6.83 -21.08
C TRP A 4 11.57 7.60 -19.76
N LEU A 5 12.67 8.31 -19.47
CA LEU A 5 12.75 9.19 -18.32
C LEU A 5 11.73 10.34 -18.43
N ILE A 6 11.62 10.96 -19.63
CA ILE A 6 10.63 12.01 -19.90
C ILE A 6 9.20 11.48 -19.71
N ASN A 7 8.87 10.29 -20.23
CA ASN A 7 7.54 9.69 -20.03
C ASN A 7 7.24 9.41 -18.54
N ASN A 8 8.19 8.92 -17.78
CA ASN A 8 8.01 8.71 -16.35
C ASN A 8 7.82 10.02 -15.58
N LEU A 9 8.59 11.07 -15.91
CA LEU A 9 8.44 12.40 -15.31
C LEU A 9 7.10 13.05 -15.70
N LEU A 10 6.65 12.89 -16.95
CA LEU A 10 5.35 13.34 -17.40
C LEU A 10 4.23 12.65 -16.60
N THR A 11 4.30 11.32 -16.47
CA THR A 11 3.32 10.53 -15.73
C THR A 11 3.27 10.95 -14.25
N LEU A 12 4.43 11.12 -13.63
CA LEU A 12 4.58 11.63 -12.27
C LEU A 12 3.92 13.01 -12.12
N GLY A 13 4.27 13.95 -12.99
CA GLY A 13 3.74 15.33 -12.95
C GLY A 13 2.23 15.40 -13.13
N LEU A 14 1.68 14.60 -14.07
CA LEU A 14 0.24 14.51 -14.28
C LEU A 14 -0.49 13.94 -13.05
N ALA A 15 0.06 12.90 -12.42
CA ALA A 15 -0.52 12.30 -11.23
C ALA A 15 -0.51 13.28 -10.04
N ILE A 16 0.60 14.01 -9.83
CA ILE A 16 0.69 15.07 -8.80
C ILE A 16 -0.37 16.14 -9.05
N LEU A 17 -0.44 16.65 -10.27
CA LEU A 17 -1.36 17.72 -10.63
C LEU A 17 -2.82 17.32 -10.41
N LEU A 18 -3.22 16.16 -10.94
CA LEU A 18 -4.60 15.69 -10.84
C LEU A 18 -4.99 15.41 -9.39
N THR A 19 -4.17 14.68 -8.65
CA THR A 19 -4.46 14.39 -7.23
C THR A 19 -4.51 15.68 -6.42
N GLY A 20 -3.61 16.63 -6.69
CA GLY A 20 -3.61 17.97 -6.06
C GLY A 20 -4.88 18.78 -6.34
N ILE A 21 -5.50 18.61 -7.51
CA ILE A 21 -6.77 19.24 -7.87
C ILE A 21 -7.96 18.48 -7.24
N ILE A 22 -7.93 17.16 -7.25
CA ILE A 22 -9.05 16.31 -6.82
C ILE A 22 -9.24 16.34 -5.30
N ILE A 23 -8.16 16.24 -4.51
CA ILE A 23 -8.27 16.21 -3.04
C ILE A 23 -9.03 17.40 -2.44
N PRO A 24 -8.75 18.68 -2.82
CA PRO A 24 -9.53 19.81 -2.32
C PRO A 24 -11.01 19.75 -2.70
N LYS A 25 -11.35 19.18 -3.87
CA LYS A 25 -12.75 18.99 -4.28
C LYS A 25 -13.43 17.90 -3.43
N ILE A 26 -12.73 16.80 -3.17
CA ILE A 26 -13.22 15.74 -2.25
C ILE A 26 -13.48 16.35 -0.86
N LEU A 27 -12.55 17.12 -0.31
CA LEU A 27 -12.73 17.82 0.96
C LEU A 27 -13.98 18.70 0.96
N THR A 28 -14.16 19.49 -0.09
CA THR A 28 -15.34 20.37 -0.23
C THR A 28 -16.65 19.55 -0.23
N ILE A 29 -16.70 18.45 -0.96
CA ILE A 29 -17.87 17.55 -1.04
C ILE A 29 -18.11 16.88 0.31
N ALA A 30 -17.06 16.35 0.93
CA ALA A 30 -17.15 15.66 2.22
C ALA A 30 -17.72 16.59 3.31
N PHE A 31 -17.25 17.84 3.37
CA PHE A 31 -17.76 18.82 4.34
C PHE A 31 -19.20 19.27 4.03
N ARG A 32 -19.57 19.42 2.75
CA ARG A 32 -20.94 19.75 2.37
C ARG A 32 -21.97 18.64 2.66
N LYS A 33 -21.54 17.40 2.53
CA LYS A 33 -22.39 16.22 2.68
C LYS A 33 -22.26 15.53 4.05
N ASN A 34 -21.45 16.09 4.95
CA ASN A 34 -21.15 15.53 6.28
C ASN A 34 -20.66 14.07 6.21
N LEU A 35 -19.79 13.76 5.22
CA LEU A 35 -19.20 12.44 5.02
C LEU A 35 -17.97 12.29 5.94
N PHE A 36 -18.21 12.14 7.23
CA PHE A 36 -17.21 11.92 8.25
C PHE A 36 -17.50 10.64 9.00
N ASP A 37 -16.43 10.06 9.51
CA ASP A 37 -16.52 8.99 10.48
C ASP A 37 -17.21 9.48 11.76
N LYS A 38 -18.12 8.68 12.31
CA LYS A 38 -18.68 8.96 13.64
C LYS A 38 -17.53 9.00 14.65
N VAL A 39 -17.50 10.06 15.45
CA VAL A 39 -16.51 10.20 16.53
C VAL A 39 -16.68 9.04 17.49
N ASP A 40 -15.78 8.05 17.42
CA ASP A 40 -15.72 6.95 18.40
C ASP A 40 -14.81 7.41 19.55
N ALA A 41 -15.23 7.14 20.80
CA ALA A 41 -14.47 7.46 22.01
C ALA A 41 -13.07 6.82 22.07
N ARG A 42 -12.76 5.91 21.15
CA ARG A 42 -11.44 5.27 21.01
C ARG A 42 -10.45 6.05 20.12
N LYS A 43 -10.90 7.07 19.40
CA LYS A 43 -10.07 7.83 18.44
C LYS A 43 -9.43 9.03 19.13
N ILE A 44 -8.14 9.22 18.89
CA ILE A 44 -7.29 10.25 19.50
C ILE A 44 -7.54 11.63 18.87
N HIS A 45 -8.14 11.68 17.66
CA HIS A 45 -8.31 12.93 16.93
C HIS A 45 -9.61 13.66 17.31
N HIS A 46 -9.46 14.90 17.79
CA HIS A 46 -10.57 15.83 18.05
C HIS A 46 -10.89 16.58 16.75
N GLY A 47 -11.91 16.14 16.01
CA GLY A 47 -12.40 16.84 14.81
C GLY A 47 -12.96 15.90 13.75
N ALA A 48 -13.83 16.44 12.88
CA ALA A 48 -14.39 15.69 11.76
C ALA A 48 -13.40 15.69 10.59
N ILE A 49 -12.71 14.58 10.36
CA ILE A 49 -11.75 14.41 9.27
C ILE A 49 -12.30 13.38 8.28
N PRO A 50 -12.45 13.72 6.97
CA PRO A 50 -12.91 12.78 5.96
C PRO A 50 -11.90 11.66 5.70
N ARG A 51 -12.37 10.41 5.50
CA ARG A 51 -11.57 9.23 5.16
C ARG A 51 -11.70 8.88 3.67
N LEU A 52 -11.64 9.90 2.81
CA LEU A 52 -11.96 9.78 1.37
C LEU A 52 -10.76 10.15 0.46
N GLY A 53 -9.56 10.29 1.04
CA GLY A 53 -8.36 10.70 0.28
C GLY A 53 -8.00 9.76 -0.85
N GLY A 54 -8.19 8.47 -0.64
CA GLY A 54 -7.92 7.42 -1.60
C GLY A 54 -8.76 7.46 -2.88
N ILE A 55 -9.92 8.14 -2.86
CA ILE A 55 -10.76 8.31 -4.05
C ILE A 55 -10.01 9.02 -5.18
N ALA A 56 -9.02 9.86 -4.86
CA ALA A 56 -8.22 10.54 -5.86
C ALA A 56 -7.22 9.63 -6.58
N PHE A 57 -6.82 8.50 -6.00
CA PHE A 57 -5.67 7.72 -6.48
C PHE A 57 -5.95 7.02 -7.82
N VAL A 58 -6.92 6.12 -7.87
CA VAL A 58 -7.19 5.32 -9.08
C VAL A 58 -7.49 6.18 -10.31
N PRO A 59 -8.37 7.20 -10.25
CA PRO A 59 -8.61 8.07 -11.39
C PRO A 59 -7.35 8.82 -11.85
N SER A 60 -6.53 9.32 -10.93
CA SER A 60 -5.31 10.05 -11.27
C SER A 60 -4.24 9.15 -11.88
N ILE A 61 -4.06 7.93 -11.34
CA ILE A 61 -3.10 6.95 -11.86
C ILE A 61 -3.50 6.54 -13.28
N ILE A 62 -4.75 6.11 -13.46
CA ILE A 62 -5.24 5.65 -14.76
C ILE A 62 -5.13 6.77 -15.81
N PHE A 63 -5.58 7.98 -15.49
CA PHE A 63 -5.48 9.11 -16.41
C PHE A 63 -4.02 9.43 -16.75
N ALA A 64 -3.13 9.53 -15.78
CA ALA A 64 -1.73 9.87 -16.01
C ALA A 64 -1.03 8.83 -16.90
N VAL A 65 -1.23 7.54 -16.62
CA VAL A 65 -0.64 6.45 -17.40
C VAL A 65 -1.23 6.41 -18.81
N LEU A 66 -2.56 6.44 -18.95
CA LEU A 66 -3.21 6.37 -20.26
C LEU A 66 -2.87 7.57 -21.14
N LEU A 67 -2.84 8.78 -20.59
CA LEU A 67 -2.46 9.98 -21.35
C LEU A 67 -1.01 9.90 -21.82
N THR A 68 -0.08 9.51 -20.95
CA THR A 68 1.33 9.36 -21.32
C THR A 68 1.53 8.28 -22.38
N VAL A 69 0.88 7.12 -22.22
CA VAL A 69 0.91 6.05 -23.24
C VAL A 69 0.31 6.53 -24.55
N GLY A 70 -0.85 7.22 -24.52
CA GLY A 70 -1.49 7.77 -25.71
C GLY A 70 -0.61 8.78 -26.47
N ILE A 71 0.05 9.69 -25.74
CA ILE A 71 1.04 10.61 -26.30
C ILE A 71 2.21 9.82 -26.91
N GLY A 72 2.73 8.82 -26.20
CA GLY A 72 3.81 7.98 -26.68
C GLY A 72 3.46 7.22 -27.96
N LEU A 73 2.26 6.66 -28.05
CA LEU A 73 1.77 5.99 -29.25
C LEU A 73 1.63 6.94 -30.43
N LYS A 74 1.23 8.19 -30.19
CA LYS A 74 1.08 9.20 -31.25
C LYS A 74 2.42 9.66 -31.80
N PHE A 75 3.42 9.85 -30.96
CA PHE A 75 4.70 10.46 -31.35
C PHE A 75 5.84 9.47 -31.55
N ASN A 76 5.81 8.30 -30.93
CA ASN A 76 6.82 7.25 -31.03
C ASN A 76 6.18 5.86 -30.86
N SER A 77 5.33 5.48 -31.82
CA SER A 77 4.53 4.25 -31.76
C SER A 77 5.38 2.98 -31.64
N GLU A 78 6.50 2.89 -32.34
CA GLU A 78 7.36 1.71 -32.36
C GLU A 78 7.94 1.41 -30.96
N ALA A 79 8.54 2.41 -30.31
CA ALA A 79 9.08 2.26 -28.99
C ALA A 79 7.99 1.92 -27.95
N MET A 80 6.82 2.59 -28.04
CA MET A 80 5.71 2.36 -27.11
C MET A 80 5.11 0.98 -27.29
N LEU A 81 4.90 0.50 -28.53
CA LEU A 81 4.34 -0.82 -28.82
C LEU A 81 5.27 -1.96 -28.35
N LYS A 82 6.59 -1.80 -28.43
CA LYS A 82 7.56 -2.76 -27.88
C LYS A 82 7.42 -2.96 -26.36
N VAL A 83 7.10 -1.90 -25.65
CA VAL A 83 6.90 -1.97 -24.19
C VAL A 83 5.49 -2.43 -23.82
N LEU A 84 4.48 -2.01 -24.55
CA LEU A 84 3.08 -2.41 -24.33
C LEU A 84 2.87 -3.90 -24.58
N GLY A 85 3.44 -4.45 -25.65
CA GLY A 85 3.17 -5.83 -26.07
C GLY A 85 3.24 -6.84 -24.93
N PRO A 86 4.37 -7.01 -24.25
CA PRO A 86 4.49 -7.98 -23.16
C PRO A 86 3.73 -7.60 -21.89
N ALA A 87 3.48 -6.31 -21.66
CA ALA A 87 2.91 -5.82 -20.41
C ALA A 87 1.39 -5.60 -20.46
N ILE A 88 0.76 -5.63 -21.65
CA ILE A 88 -0.64 -5.23 -21.81
C ILE A 88 -1.59 -6.14 -21.04
N VAL A 89 -1.39 -7.46 -21.09
CA VAL A 89 -2.28 -8.42 -20.40
C VAL A 89 -2.21 -8.25 -18.88
N PRO A 90 -1.03 -8.27 -18.22
CA PRO A 90 -0.94 -8.01 -16.80
C PRO A 90 -1.55 -6.65 -16.39
N VAL A 91 -1.35 -5.60 -17.19
CA VAL A 91 -1.88 -4.26 -16.86
C VAL A 91 -3.40 -4.19 -16.99
N LEU A 92 -4.00 -4.82 -17.99
CA LEU A 92 -5.46 -4.87 -18.11
C LEU A 92 -6.10 -5.58 -16.92
N PHE A 93 -5.56 -6.72 -16.51
CA PHE A 93 -6.05 -7.44 -15.34
C PHE A 93 -5.79 -6.65 -14.04
N LEU A 94 -4.65 -5.95 -13.94
CA LEU A 94 -4.37 -5.05 -12.82
C LEU A 94 -5.42 -3.94 -12.73
N VAL A 95 -5.77 -3.30 -13.83
CA VAL A 95 -6.81 -2.26 -13.85
C VAL A 95 -8.15 -2.83 -13.37
N CYS A 96 -8.54 -4.02 -13.83
CA CYS A 96 -9.77 -4.69 -13.35
C CYS A 96 -9.71 -4.94 -11.84
N ALA A 97 -8.60 -5.48 -11.33
CA ALA A 97 -8.41 -5.73 -9.90
C ALA A 97 -8.45 -4.43 -9.08
N LEU A 98 -7.78 -3.37 -9.56
CA LEU A 98 -7.79 -2.06 -8.91
C LEU A 98 -9.19 -1.44 -8.87
N MET A 99 -9.98 -1.58 -9.93
CA MET A 99 -11.38 -1.12 -9.93
C MET A 99 -12.21 -1.85 -8.87
N LEU A 100 -12.02 -3.16 -8.68
CA LEU A 100 -12.72 -3.91 -7.64
C LEU A 100 -12.30 -3.46 -6.23
N LEU A 101 -10.99 -3.31 -5.98
CA LEU A 101 -10.47 -2.81 -4.69
C LEU A 101 -10.93 -1.37 -4.42
N PHE A 102 -10.97 -0.54 -5.44
CA PHE A 102 -11.46 0.83 -5.36
C PHE A 102 -12.94 0.90 -5.00
N LEU A 103 -13.79 0.11 -5.67
CA LEU A 103 -15.23 0.09 -5.41
C LEU A 103 -15.55 -0.44 -4.02
N ILE A 104 -14.92 -1.54 -3.58
CA ILE A 104 -15.14 -2.07 -2.24
C ILE A 104 -14.62 -1.13 -1.16
N GLY A 105 -13.49 -0.43 -1.42
CA GLY A 105 -12.96 0.58 -0.52
C GLY A 105 -13.89 1.78 -0.37
N ILE A 106 -14.45 2.31 -1.48
CA ILE A 106 -15.47 3.38 -1.42
C ILE A 106 -16.69 2.93 -0.62
N ALA A 107 -17.17 1.70 -0.86
CA ALA A 107 -18.30 1.17 -0.13
C ALA A 107 -17.99 1.07 1.38
N ASP A 108 -16.78 0.64 1.73
CA ASP A 108 -16.36 0.58 3.14
C ASP A 108 -16.26 1.97 3.79
N ASP A 109 -15.63 2.92 3.12
CA ASP A 109 -15.46 4.29 3.62
C ASP A 109 -16.79 5.04 3.79
N LEU A 110 -17.82 4.72 2.98
CA LEU A 110 -19.12 5.40 3.03
C LEU A 110 -20.16 4.73 3.94
N ILE A 111 -20.24 3.41 3.90
CA ILE A 111 -21.32 2.67 4.58
C ILE A 111 -20.81 1.58 5.52
N GLY A 112 -19.52 1.26 5.49
CA GLY A 112 -18.94 0.12 6.20
C GLY A 112 -19.27 -1.21 5.52
N VAL A 113 -18.27 -2.05 5.28
CA VAL A 113 -18.40 -3.35 4.64
C VAL A 113 -17.90 -4.46 5.56
N SER A 114 -18.51 -5.63 5.50
CA SER A 114 -18.07 -6.77 6.31
C SER A 114 -16.64 -7.20 5.93
N TYR A 115 -15.87 -7.65 6.91
CA TYR A 115 -14.53 -8.20 6.68
C TYR A 115 -14.53 -9.30 5.61
N ASN A 116 -15.52 -10.20 5.65
CA ASN A 116 -15.63 -11.30 4.69
C ASN A 116 -15.80 -10.81 3.25
N SER A 117 -16.55 -9.75 3.02
CA SER A 117 -16.75 -9.16 1.69
C SER A 117 -15.46 -8.53 1.17
N LYS A 118 -14.73 -7.80 2.01
CA LYS A 118 -13.41 -7.25 1.65
C LYS A 118 -12.43 -8.37 1.29
N PHE A 119 -12.39 -9.41 2.10
CA PHE A 119 -11.51 -10.55 1.87
C PHE A 119 -11.84 -11.31 0.58
N ALA A 120 -13.14 -11.51 0.28
CA ALA A 120 -13.57 -12.14 -0.97
C ALA A 120 -13.13 -11.35 -2.21
N VAL A 121 -13.23 -10.00 -2.18
CA VAL A 121 -12.73 -9.16 -3.27
C VAL A 121 -11.22 -9.22 -3.41
N GLN A 122 -10.47 -9.25 -2.31
CA GLN A 122 -9.01 -9.42 -2.36
C GLN A 122 -8.59 -10.76 -2.98
N ILE A 123 -9.29 -11.85 -2.65
CA ILE A 123 -9.07 -13.16 -3.28
C ILE A 123 -9.38 -13.09 -4.79
N LEU A 124 -10.50 -12.46 -5.17
CA LEU A 124 -10.84 -12.29 -6.59
C LEU A 124 -9.76 -11.50 -7.33
N CYS A 125 -9.22 -10.44 -6.73
CA CYS A 125 -8.10 -9.68 -7.31
C CYS A 125 -6.84 -10.55 -7.47
N ALA A 126 -6.52 -11.37 -6.48
CA ALA A 126 -5.41 -12.31 -6.57
C ALA A 126 -5.61 -13.33 -7.72
N VAL A 127 -6.83 -13.84 -7.89
CA VAL A 127 -7.19 -14.74 -9.01
C VAL A 127 -7.04 -14.02 -10.36
N LEU A 128 -7.48 -12.78 -10.49
CA LEU A 128 -7.30 -11.98 -11.71
C LEU A 128 -5.81 -11.84 -12.07
N MET A 129 -4.95 -11.61 -11.07
CA MET A 129 -3.50 -11.53 -11.30
C MET A 129 -2.93 -12.88 -11.76
N LEU A 130 -3.33 -13.99 -11.14
CA LEU A 130 -2.91 -15.33 -11.55
C LEU A 130 -3.35 -15.67 -12.99
N VAL A 131 -4.58 -15.31 -13.36
CA VAL A 131 -5.09 -15.49 -14.73
C VAL A 131 -4.30 -14.65 -15.74
N SER A 132 -3.81 -13.48 -15.35
CA SER A 132 -2.94 -12.66 -16.21
C SER A 132 -1.53 -13.22 -16.41
N GLY A 133 -1.16 -14.29 -15.69
CA GLY A 133 0.17 -14.87 -15.69
C GLY A 133 1.12 -14.27 -14.63
N VAL A 134 0.67 -13.29 -13.85
CA VAL A 134 1.47 -12.69 -12.77
C VAL A 134 1.50 -13.63 -11.57
N ARG A 135 2.66 -14.26 -11.34
CA ARG A 135 2.85 -15.21 -10.26
C ARG A 135 4.31 -15.31 -9.85
N ILE A 136 4.54 -15.81 -8.65
CA ILE A 136 5.85 -16.19 -8.16
C ILE A 136 6.12 -17.61 -8.66
N ASP A 137 7.06 -17.78 -9.57
CA ASP A 137 7.39 -19.08 -10.17
C ASP A 137 8.77 -19.58 -9.76
N ASN A 138 9.66 -18.71 -9.30
CA ASN A 138 11.01 -19.06 -8.93
C ASN A 138 11.45 -18.36 -7.64
N LEU A 139 12.11 -19.10 -6.74
CA LEU A 139 12.69 -18.54 -5.50
C LEU A 139 14.22 -18.38 -5.59
N TYR A 140 14.80 -18.54 -6.78
CA TYR A 140 16.24 -18.30 -7.07
C TYR A 140 17.20 -18.96 -6.08
N GLY A 141 16.88 -20.15 -5.62
CA GLY A 141 17.70 -20.92 -4.67
C GLY A 141 17.47 -20.56 -3.19
N PHE A 142 16.49 -19.72 -2.86
CA PHE A 142 16.12 -19.47 -1.47
C PHE A 142 15.57 -20.76 -0.84
N LEU A 143 16.11 -21.15 0.32
CA LEU A 143 15.84 -22.45 0.98
C LEU A 143 16.10 -23.67 0.09
N GLY A 144 16.98 -23.56 -0.93
CA GLY A 144 17.26 -24.64 -1.90
C GLY A 144 16.17 -24.82 -2.96
N LEU A 145 15.16 -23.94 -3.01
CA LEU A 145 14.07 -23.99 -3.98
C LEU A 145 14.37 -23.05 -5.15
N HIS A 146 14.31 -23.57 -6.36
CA HIS A 146 14.40 -22.82 -7.61
C HIS A 146 12.99 -22.63 -8.19
N GLU A 147 12.54 -23.52 -9.02
CA GLU A 147 11.21 -23.47 -9.59
C GLU A 147 10.16 -24.00 -8.62
N LEU A 148 9.07 -23.30 -8.50
CA LEU A 148 7.94 -23.70 -7.67
C LEU A 148 6.97 -24.57 -8.47
N PRO A 149 6.47 -25.69 -7.90
CA PRO A 149 5.37 -26.42 -8.50
C PRO A 149 4.15 -25.50 -8.64
N LEU A 150 3.38 -25.69 -9.71
CA LEU A 150 2.32 -24.77 -10.12
C LEU A 150 1.30 -24.44 -9.01
N TRP A 151 0.89 -25.45 -8.27
CA TRP A 151 -0.05 -25.28 -7.16
C TRP A 151 0.50 -24.39 -6.04
N LEU A 152 1.80 -24.54 -5.72
CA LEU A 152 2.47 -23.74 -4.69
C LEU A 152 2.69 -22.29 -5.17
N SER A 153 3.06 -22.12 -6.45
CA SER A 153 3.15 -20.82 -7.11
C SER A 153 1.83 -20.06 -7.03
N TYR A 154 0.71 -20.69 -7.38
CA TYR A 154 -0.61 -20.08 -7.32
C TYR A 154 -1.05 -19.75 -5.90
N LEU A 155 -0.93 -20.70 -4.99
CA LEU A 155 -1.29 -20.51 -3.59
C LEU A 155 -0.43 -19.42 -2.94
N GLY A 156 0.89 -19.48 -3.12
CA GLY A 156 1.84 -18.51 -2.57
C GLY A 156 1.59 -17.10 -3.09
N THR A 157 1.35 -16.97 -4.40
CA THR A 157 1.01 -15.67 -5.01
C THR A 157 -0.28 -15.10 -4.45
N ALA A 158 -1.35 -15.93 -4.39
CA ALA A 158 -2.64 -15.47 -3.86
C ALA A 158 -2.53 -15.04 -2.39
N LEU A 159 -1.86 -15.83 -1.56
CA LEU A 159 -1.62 -15.50 -0.16
C LEU A 159 -0.81 -14.20 -0.02
N LEU A 160 0.24 -14.02 -0.83
CA LEU A 160 1.06 -12.82 -0.80
C LEU A 160 0.27 -11.56 -1.17
N VAL A 161 -0.53 -11.61 -2.24
CA VAL A 161 -1.36 -10.47 -2.65
C VAL A 161 -2.32 -10.08 -1.54
N VAL A 162 -3.06 -11.04 -0.99
CA VAL A 162 -4.01 -10.78 0.10
C VAL A 162 -3.29 -10.26 1.35
N PHE A 163 -2.14 -10.83 1.69
CA PHE A 163 -1.35 -10.42 2.84
C PHE A 163 -0.86 -8.96 2.70
N ILE A 164 -0.28 -8.58 1.55
CA ILE A 164 0.21 -7.20 1.34
C ILE A 164 -0.95 -6.20 1.34
N VAL A 165 -2.09 -6.51 0.72
CA VAL A 165 -3.27 -5.64 0.72
C VAL A 165 -3.75 -5.39 2.14
N ASN A 166 -3.85 -6.43 2.97
CA ASN A 166 -4.24 -6.28 4.37
C ASN A 166 -3.18 -5.54 5.20
N ALA A 167 -1.90 -5.84 5.00
CA ALA A 167 -0.80 -5.19 5.72
C ALA A 167 -0.79 -3.66 5.48
N ILE A 168 -0.99 -3.23 4.23
CA ILE A 168 -1.07 -1.80 3.89
C ILE A 168 -2.34 -1.15 4.44
N ASN A 169 -3.45 -1.86 4.47
CA ASN A 169 -4.68 -1.38 5.10
C ASN A 169 -4.52 -1.24 6.63
N LEU A 170 -3.87 -2.19 7.28
CA LEU A 170 -3.63 -2.17 8.73
C LEU A 170 -2.65 -1.08 9.18
N ILE A 171 -1.67 -0.71 8.36
CA ILE A 171 -0.66 0.32 8.70
C ILE A 171 -1.20 1.74 8.51
N ASP A 172 -2.34 1.92 7.86
CA ASP A 172 -3.02 3.22 7.68
C ASP A 172 -3.74 3.69 8.96
N GLY A 173 -3.04 3.60 10.10
CA GLY A 173 -3.57 3.99 11.41
C GLY A 173 -2.98 5.29 11.97
N ILE A 174 -1.89 5.82 11.38
CA ILE A 174 -1.19 7.04 11.81
C ILE A 174 -0.85 7.90 10.60
N ASP A 175 -0.99 9.24 10.76
CA ASP A 175 -0.68 10.20 9.71
C ASP A 175 0.74 10.02 9.15
N GLY A 176 0.83 9.91 7.83
CA GLY A 176 2.10 9.79 7.11
C GLY A 176 2.78 8.41 7.18
N LEU A 177 2.32 7.48 8.00
CA LEU A 177 2.98 6.19 8.13
C LEU A 177 2.80 5.34 6.86
N CYS A 178 1.54 5.06 6.50
CA CYS A 178 1.22 4.29 5.31
C CYS A 178 1.72 5.00 4.04
N SER A 179 1.40 6.29 3.86
CA SER A 179 1.77 7.05 2.66
C SER A 179 3.28 7.20 2.50
N GLY A 180 4.02 7.43 3.58
CA GLY A 180 5.48 7.56 3.53
C GLY A 180 6.19 6.26 3.20
N LEU A 181 5.84 5.15 3.86
CA LEU A 181 6.43 3.83 3.57
C LEU A 181 6.09 3.36 2.16
N SER A 182 4.84 3.56 1.73
CA SER A 182 4.43 3.24 0.36
C SER A 182 5.16 4.09 -0.67
N ALA A 183 5.41 5.37 -0.38
CA ALA A 183 6.20 6.23 -1.25
C ALA A 183 7.64 5.71 -1.40
N ILE A 184 8.28 5.26 -0.32
CA ILE A 184 9.62 4.65 -0.36
C ILE A 184 9.61 3.40 -1.25
N CYS A 185 8.64 2.49 -1.08
CA CYS A 185 8.50 1.29 -1.91
C CYS A 185 8.29 1.62 -3.39
N LEU A 186 7.38 2.55 -3.70
CA LEU A 186 7.05 2.93 -5.07
C LEU A 186 8.20 3.65 -5.76
N PHE A 187 8.95 4.49 -5.05
CA PHE A 187 10.18 5.10 -5.56
C PHE A 187 11.20 4.01 -5.97
N CYS A 188 11.39 3.01 -5.10
CA CYS A 188 12.28 1.90 -5.39
C CYS A 188 11.80 1.08 -6.59
N TYR A 189 10.53 0.69 -6.63
CA TYR A 189 9.98 -0.06 -7.76
C TYR A 189 10.06 0.72 -9.06
N GLY A 190 9.67 2.00 -9.06
CA GLY A 190 9.75 2.86 -10.25
C GLY A 190 11.18 2.93 -10.81
N THR A 191 12.16 3.09 -9.93
CA THR A 191 13.58 3.11 -10.30
C THR A 191 14.07 1.76 -10.81
N LEU A 192 13.71 0.67 -10.12
CA LEU A 192 14.10 -0.69 -10.52
C LEU A 192 13.52 -1.08 -11.88
N PHE A 193 12.26 -0.73 -12.15
CA PHE A 193 11.63 -0.97 -13.44
C PHE A 193 12.25 -0.16 -14.58
N ILE A 194 12.74 1.06 -14.32
CA ILE A 194 13.55 1.82 -15.30
C ILE A 194 14.84 1.07 -15.61
N LEU A 195 15.56 0.62 -14.57
CA LEU A 195 16.83 -0.08 -14.71
C LEU A 195 16.70 -1.43 -15.43
N THR A 196 15.55 -2.10 -15.30
CA THR A 196 15.26 -3.39 -15.95
C THR A 196 14.54 -3.25 -17.31
N GLY A 197 14.29 -2.01 -17.79
CA GLY A 197 13.63 -1.76 -19.07
C GLY A 197 12.13 -2.01 -19.08
N GLN A 198 11.50 -2.21 -17.92
CA GLN A 198 10.05 -2.45 -17.78
C GLN A 198 9.29 -1.13 -17.59
N TYR A 199 9.33 -0.28 -18.59
CA TYR A 199 8.94 1.13 -18.49
C TYR A 199 7.44 1.35 -18.18
N LEU A 200 6.53 0.46 -18.62
CA LEU A 200 5.11 0.61 -18.32
C LEU A 200 4.82 0.42 -16.82
N TYR A 201 5.45 -0.58 -16.19
CA TYR A 201 5.32 -0.78 -14.74
C TYR A 201 6.00 0.36 -13.96
N SER A 202 7.09 0.90 -14.50
CA SER A 202 7.72 2.10 -13.97
C SER A 202 6.75 3.30 -13.98
N MET A 203 6.04 3.54 -15.09
CA MET A 203 5.04 4.61 -15.16
C MET A 203 3.92 4.44 -14.13
N ILE A 204 3.43 3.20 -13.93
CA ILE A 204 2.41 2.91 -12.90
C ILE A 204 2.95 3.23 -11.51
N SER A 205 4.20 2.83 -11.23
CA SER A 205 4.84 3.11 -9.94
C SER A 205 5.02 4.61 -9.70
N TRP A 206 5.53 5.35 -10.68
CA TRP A 206 5.72 6.80 -10.59
C TRP A 206 4.41 7.57 -10.56
N ALA A 207 3.36 7.12 -11.26
CA ALA A 207 2.02 7.69 -11.14
C ALA A 207 1.47 7.53 -9.73
N THR A 208 1.60 6.33 -9.14
CA THR A 208 1.13 6.06 -7.79
C THR A 208 1.92 6.86 -6.76
N PHE A 209 3.25 6.92 -6.90
CA PHE A 209 4.09 7.81 -6.08
C PHE A 209 3.64 9.26 -6.20
N GLY A 210 3.35 9.73 -7.44
CA GLY A 210 2.86 11.08 -7.69
C GLY A 210 1.55 11.40 -6.98
N CYS A 211 0.64 10.43 -6.87
CA CYS A 211 -0.60 10.61 -6.11
C CYS A 211 -0.34 10.77 -4.60
N LEU A 212 0.68 10.09 -4.08
CA LEU A 212 1.00 10.18 -2.66
C LEU A 212 1.59 11.54 -2.26
N VAL A 213 2.23 12.28 -3.17
CA VAL A 213 2.87 13.58 -2.85
C VAL A 213 1.83 14.61 -2.36
N PRO A 214 0.78 14.97 -3.12
CA PRO A 214 -0.22 15.91 -2.61
C PRO A 214 -1.06 15.30 -1.48
N PHE A 215 -1.36 13.99 -1.52
CA PHE A 215 -2.05 13.33 -0.40
C PHE A 215 -1.27 13.48 0.91
N PHE A 216 0.02 13.22 0.90
CA PHE A 216 0.91 13.36 2.05
C PHE A 216 0.89 14.78 2.63
N TYR A 217 0.86 15.79 1.76
CA TYR A 217 0.73 17.18 2.19
C TYR A 217 -0.58 17.42 2.96
N PHE A 218 -1.72 16.99 2.44
CA PHE A 218 -3.01 17.17 3.11
C PHE A 218 -3.18 16.28 4.34
N ASN A 219 -2.52 15.10 4.37
CA ASN A 219 -2.59 14.18 5.48
C ASN A 219 -1.75 14.64 6.68
N ILE A 220 -0.51 15.09 6.48
CA ILE A 220 0.40 15.47 7.57
C ILE A 220 0.24 16.96 7.93
N PHE A 221 0.29 17.84 6.92
CA PHE A 221 0.31 19.30 7.13
C PHE A 221 -1.09 19.91 7.03
N GLY A 222 -2.12 19.12 6.76
CA GLY A 222 -3.49 19.58 6.71
C GLY A 222 -3.98 20.06 8.07
N ASP A 223 -4.55 21.27 8.10
CA ASP A 223 -5.13 21.88 9.30
C ASP A 223 -6.60 21.46 9.45
N VAL A 224 -6.92 20.81 10.56
CA VAL A 224 -8.29 20.38 10.90
C VAL A 224 -9.24 21.56 11.02
N ASN A 225 -8.81 22.66 11.65
CA ASN A 225 -9.63 23.84 11.85
C ASN A 225 -9.97 24.55 10.53
N ARG A 226 -9.04 24.51 9.58
CA ARG A 226 -9.23 25.02 8.21
C ARG A 226 -9.87 24.01 7.25
N ARG A 227 -10.31 22.84 7.76
CA ARG A 227 -10.93 21.78 6.96
C ARG A 227 -10.05 21.30 5.78
N ARG A 228 -8.74 21.23 6.00
CA ARG A 228 -7.75 20.84 4.97
C ARG A 228 -7.08 19.50 5.25
N LYS A 229 -7.48 18.79 6.31
CA LYS A 229 -6.94 17.48 6.65
C LYS A 229 -7.79 16.37 6.05
N ILE A 230 -7.14 15.32 5.55
CA ILE A 230 -7.80 14.15 4.98
C ILE A 230 -7.06 12.86 5.37
N PHE A 231 -7.82 11.79 5.61
CA PHE A 231 -7.28 10.44 5.78
C PHE A 231 -7.40 9.66 4.48
N MET A 232 -6.56 8.62 4.32
CA MET A 232 -6.52 7.80 3.11
C MET A 232 -7.81 7.03 2.93
N GLY A 233 -8.26 6.37 3.99
CA GLY A 233 -9.41 5.47 3.98
C GLY A 233 -9.12 4.12 3.32
N ASP A 234 -10.10 3.23 3.40
CA ASP A 234 -9.99 1.88 2.83
C ASP A 234 -9.91 1.92 1.29
N THR A 235 -10.55 2.91 0.65
CA THR A 235 -10.39 3.16 -0.79
C THR A 235 -8.93 3.31 -1.20
N GLY A 236 -8.15 4.09 -0.44
CA GLY A 236 -6.75 4.36 -0.76
C GLY A 236 -5.84 3.21 -0.36
N SER A 237 -5.97 2.70 0.86
CA SER A 237 -5.07 1.68 1.39
C SER A 237 -5.22 0.33 0.69
N LEU A 238 -6.45 -0.10 0.36
CA LEU A 238 -6.66 -1.35 -0.41
C LEU A 238 -6.11 -1.24 -1.84
N THR A 239 -6.37 -0.13 -2.54
CA THR A 239 -5.87 0.05 -3.91
C THR A 239 -4.35 0.18 -3.94
N LEU A 240 -3.77 0.92 -2.99
CA LEU A 240 -2.32 1.05 -2.84
C LEU A 240 -1.67 -0.31 -2.54
N GLY A 241 -2.30 -1.10 -1.67
CA GLY A 241 -1.90 -2.48 -1.37
C GLY A 241 -1.90 -3.37 -2.60
N GLY A 242 -2.96 -3.30 -3.42
CA GLY A 242 -3.05 -4.04 -4.67
C GLY A 242 -1.95 -3.66 -5.67
N ILE A 243 -1.69 -2.37 -5.85
CA ILE A 243 -0.61 -1.89 -6.74
C ILE A 243 0.76 -2.39 -6.25
N ILE A 244 1.08 -2.18 -4.98
CA ILE A 244 2.38 -2.57 -4.41
C ILE A 244 2.57 -4.09 -4.49
N ALA A 245 1.53 -4.89 -4.19
CA ALA A 245 1.60 -6.33 -4.27
C ALA A 245 1.90 -6.83 -5.69
N VAL A 246 1.22 -6.28 -6.70
CA VAL A 246 1.41 -6.68 -8.09
C VAL A 246 2.77 -6.22 -8.63
N LEU A 247 3.17 -4.97 -8.37
CA LEU A 247 4.49 -4.47 -8.76
C LEU A 247 5.62 -5.27 -8.11
N ALA A 248 5.44 -5.70 -6.87
CA ALA A 248 6.39 -6.53 -6.15
C ALA A 248 6.63 -7.89 -6.82
N ILE A 249 5.58 -8.51 -7.38
CA ILE A 249 5.69 -9.79 -8.10
C ILE A 249 6.29 -9.57 -9.50
N LEU A 250 5.85 -8.53 -10.22
CA LEU A 250 6.28 -8.23 -11.59
C LEU A 250 7.76 -7.89 -11.72
N ILE A 251 8.43 -7.49 -10.64
CA ILE A 251 9.86 -7.19 -10.68
C ILE A 251 10.72 -8.45 -10.82
N HIS A 252 10.14 -9.65 -10.62
CA HIS A 252 10.84 -10.94 -10.65
C HIS A 252 12.11 -10.95 -9.79
N LYS A 253 12.05 -10.32 -8.63
CA LYS A 253 13.11 -10.23 -7.62
C LYS A 253 12.52 -10.55 -6.25
N GLU A 254 11.96 -11.73 -6.11
CA GLU A 254 11.15 -12.16 -4.96
C GLU A 254 11.92 -12.03 -3.63
N LEU A 255 13.24 -12.16 -3.68
CA LEU A 255 14.10 -11.99 -2.49
C LEU A 255 14.19 -10.53 -2.00
N LEU A 256 13.89 -9.54 -2.88
CA LEU A 256 13.90 -8.13 -2.50
C LEU A 256 12.56 -7.68 -1.89
N LEU A 257 11.51 -8.42 -2.19
CA LEU A 257 10.16 -8.15 -1.72
C LEU A 257 10.08 -8.16 -0.18
N PRO A 258 10.62 -9.15 0.55
CA PRO A 258 10.67 -9.11 2.01
C PRO A 258 11.42 -7.92 2.57
N LEU A 259 12.45 -7.41 1.89
CA LEU A 259 13.22 -6.26 2.34
C LEU A 259 12.41 -4.96 2.20
N LEU A 260 11.87 -4.68 1.00
CA LEU A 260 11.10 -3.45 0.75
C LEU A 260 9.79 -3.40 1.51
N CYS A 261 9.14 -4.55 1.70
CA CYS A 261 7.86 -4.65 2.40
C CYS A 261 8.02 -5.12 3.86
N ALA A 262 9.24 -5.21 4.41
CA ALA A 262 9.50 -5.77 5.74
C ALA A 262 8.65 -5.14 6.84
N ILE A 263 8.49 -3.82 6.81
CA ILE A 263 7.72 -3.10 7.83
C ILE A 263 6.24 -3.50 7.74
N PHE A 264 5.68 -3.57 6.53
CA PHE A 264 4.29 -4.01 6.32
C PHE A 264 4.09 -5.45 6.82
N TYR A 265 5.06 -6.34 6.57
CA TYR A 265 5.02 -7.71 7.08
C TYR A 265 5.04 -7.77 8.60
N VAL A 266 5.92 -7.01 9.25
CA VAL A 266 6.03 -6.99 10.71
C VAL A 266 4.74 -6.47 11.36
N GLU A 267 4.12 -5.46 10.78
CA GLU A 267 2.85 -4.89 11.25
C GLU A 267 1.72 -5.93 11.18
N ASP A 268 1.51 -6.58 10.04
CA ASP A 268 0.44 -7.58 9.89
C ASP A 268 0.73 -8.85 10.72
N LEU A 269 1.97 -9.34 10.71
CA LEU A 269 2.38 -10.47 11.55
C LEU A 269 2.14 -10.20 13.04
N SER A 270 2.32 -8.96 13.50
CA SER A 270 2.02 -8.59 14.89
C SER A 270 0.55 -8.81 15.24
N VAL A 271 -0.36 -8.53 14.31
CA VAL A 271 -1.81 -8.78 14.47
C VAL A 271 -2.10 -10.28 14.47
N MET A 272 -1.54 -11.02 13.51
CA MET A 272 -1.73 -12.48 13.43
C MET A 272 -1.25 -13.18 14.70
N LEU A 273 -0.05 -12.83 15.19
CA LEU A 273 0.51 -13.36 16.43
C LEU A 273 -0.36 -13.03 17.65
N GLN A 274 -0.80 -11.79 17.77
CA GLN A 274 -1.68 -11.35 18.86
C GLN A 274 -2.99 -12.15 18.88
N VAL A 275 -3.67 -12.24 17.72
CA VAL A 275 -4.96 -12.94 17.60
C VAL A 275 -4.79 -14.44 17.86
N GLY A 276 -3.74 -15.04 17.30
CA GLY A 276 -3.42 -16.47 17.52
C GLY A 276 -3.15 -16.78 18.99
N TYR A 277 -2.28 -15.99 19.62
CA TYR A 277 -1.97 -16.17 21.04
C TYR A 277 -3.16 -15.91 21.97
N PHE A 278 -3.97 -14.89 21.67
CA PHE A 278 -5.18 -14.60 22.44
C PHE A 278 -6.18 -15.75 22.38
N LYS A 279 -6.44 -16.30 21.17
CA LYS A 279 -7.33 -17.46 20.99
C LYS A 279 -6.78 -18.71 21.68
N TYR A 280 -5.48 -18.99 21.54
CA TYR A 280 -4.81 -20.12 22.17
C TYR A 280 -4.92 -20.06 23.71
N THR A 281 -4.57 -18.92 24.31
CA THR A 281 -4.62 -18.74 25.76
C THR A 281 -6.04 -18.76 26.30
N LYS A 282 -7.00 -18.17 25.58
CA LYS A 282 -8.42 -18.24 25.93
C LYS A 282 -8.93 -19.69 25.96
N ARG A 283 -8.51 -20.50 24.97
CA ARG A 283 -8.90 -21.93 24.92
C ARG A 283 -8.24 -22.74 26.04
N LYS A 284 -6.97 -22.44 26.37
CA LYS A 284 -6.18 -23.23 27.34
C LYS A 284 -6.42 -22.84 28.79
N TYR A 285 -6.62 -21.52 29.06
CA TYR A 285 -6.68 -20.98 30.41
C TYR A 285 -8.02 -20.31 30.76
N GLY A 286 -9.00 -20.32 29.86
CA GLY A 286 -10.30 -19.66 30.05
C GLY A 286 -10.26 -18.14 29.81
N ALA A 287 -9.08 -17.52 29.88
CA ALA A 287 -8.89 -16.07 29.67
C ALA A 287 -7.86 -15.81 28.57
N GLY A 288 -8.20 -14.91 27.65
CA GLY A 288 -7.29 -14.51 26.57
C GLY A 288 -6.21 -13.58 27.09
N ARG A 289 -4.94 -13.89 26.83
CA ARG A 289 -3.76 -13.06 27.16
C ARG A 289 -3.25 -12.35 25.93
N ARG A 290 -2.64 -11.18 26.10
CA ARG A 290 -2.08 -10.38 25.02
C ARG A 290 -0.55 -10.46 25.00
N ILE A 291 0.05 -10.47 23.79
CA ILE A 291 1.50 -10.32 23.62
C ILE A 291 1.85 -8.82 23.66
N PHE A 292 1.17 -8.04 22.83
CA PHE A 292 1.35 -6.59 22.71
C PHE A 292 0.21 -5.84 23.42
N LYS A 293 0.48 -4.62 23.86
CA LYS A 293 -0.56 -3.74 24.48
C LYS A 293 -1.72 -3.49 23.50
N MET A 294 -1.39 -3.28 22.24
CA MET A 294 -2.31 -3.13 21.13
C MET A 294 -1.64 -3.58 19.82
N THR A 295 -2.39 -3.98 18.81
CA THR A 295 -1.90 -4.30 17.47
C THR A 295 -2.71 -3.55 16.42
N PRO A 296 -2.14 -3.20 15.26
CA PRO A 296 -0.76 -3.44 14.81
C PRO A 296 0.35 -2.82 15.68
N LEU A 297 1.62 -3.13 15.39
CA LEU A 297 2.75 -2.81 16.27
C LEU A 297 2.93 -1.29 16.52
N HIS A 298 2.63 -0.44 15.53
CA HIS A 298 2.69 1.02 15.71
C HIS A 298 1.76 1.48 16.87
N HIS A 299 0.60 0.87 17.03
CA HIS A 299 -0.31 1.16 18.17
C HIS A 299 0.25 0.67 19.51
N HIS A 300 1.07 -0.39 19.51
CA HIS A 300 1.78 -0.82 20.72
C HIS A 300 2.71 0.27 21.26
N PHE A 301 3.37 0.99 20.37
CA PHE A 301 4.25 2.10 20.73
C PHE A 301 3.51 3.37 21.18
N GLN A 302 2.29 3.59 20.70
CA GLN A 302 1.43 4.71 21.14
C GLN A 302 0.89 4.53 22.56
N LYS A 303 0.84 3.31 23.10
CA LYS A 303 0.28 3.03 24.43
C LYS A 303 1.36 2.98 25.50
N ALA A 304 1.13 3.69 26.62
CA ALA A 304 1.99 3.59 27.81
C ALA A 304 1.91 2.20 28.45
N GLY A 305 2.99 1.76 29.11
CA GLY A 305 3.04 0.48 29.80
C GLY A 305 2.08 0.37 30.99
N ASN A 306 1.76 1.50 31.62
CA ASN A 306 0.83 1.60 32.75
C ASN A 306 -0.62 1.91 32.34
N SER A 307 -0.99 1.68 31.09
CA SER A 307 -2.33 1.95 30.57
C SER A 307 -3.44 1.00 31.05
N GLY A 308 -3.18 0.14 32.05
CA GLY A 308 -4.12 -0.86 32.54
C GLY A 308 -4.32 -2.07 31.61
N ILE A 309 -3.57 -2.16 30.50
CA ILE A 309 -3.62 -3.27 29.56
C ILE A 309 -2.55 -4.30 29.97
N GLU A 310 -2.99 -5.47 30.42
CA GLU A 310 -2.08 -6.59 30.67
C GLU A 310 -1.60 -7.19 29.33
N ALA A 311 -0.30 -7.12 29.09
CA ALA A 311 0.37 -7.73 27.95
C ALA A 311 1.74 -8.27 28.34
N LEU A 312 2.24 -9.27 27.62
CA LEU A 312 3.59 -9.82 27.88
C LEU A 312 4.67 -8.77 27.64
N LEU A 313 4.52 -7.96 26.62
CA LEU A 313 5.43 -6.87 26.27
C LEU A 313 4.84 -5.53 26.75
N GLN A 314 5.37 -5.00 27.85
CA GLN A 314 4.94 -3.72 28.43
C GLN A 314 5.77 -2.52 27.96
N LYS A 315 6.98 -2.74 27.46
CA LYS A 315 7.83 -1.66 26.92
C LYS A 315 7.31 -1.20 25.56
N PRO A 316 7.37 0.10 25.22
CA PRO A 316 7.86 1.21 26.04
C PRO A 316 6.91 1.52 27.21
N LEU A 317 7.45 1.96 28.35
CA LEU A 317 6.65 2.35 29.51
C LEU A 317 5.94 3.68 29.30
N GLN A 318 6.54 4.59 28.53
CA GLN A 318 5.93 5.86 28.12
C GLN A 318 5.44 5.75 26.69
N ALA A 319 4.30 6.37 26.41
CA ALA A 319 3.77 6.48 25.06
C ALA A 319 4.75 7.26 24.16
N ILE A 320 5.01 6.73 22.97
CA ILE A 320 5.84 7.40 21.97
C ILE A 320 4.92 8.28 21.10
N PRO A 321 5.24 9.58 20.91
CA PRO A 321 4.49 10.44 20.00
C PRO A 321 4.46 9.90 18.56
N GLU A 322 3.33 10.05 17.89
CA GLU A 322 3.10 9.53 16.52
C GLU A 322 4.20 9.96 15.54
N SER A 323 4.59 11.23 15.55
CA SER A 323 5.66 11.74 14.68
C SER A 323 6.99 11.00 14.87
N LYS A 324 7.34 10.64 16.12
CA LYS A 324 8.56 9.85 16.39
C LYS A 324 8.44 8.39 15.92
N ILE A 325 7.25 7.80 16.02
CA ILE A 325 7.00 6.44 15.51
C ILE A 325 7.18 6.47 13.98
N VAL A 326 6.48 7.37 13.29
CA VAL A 326 6.52 7.51 11.83
C VAL A 326 7.96 7.74 11.34
N THR A 327 8.69 8.67 11.94
CA THR A 327 10.09 8.95 11.57
C THR A 327 10.99 7.73 11.72
N ARG A 328 10.86 6.96 12.81
CA ARG A 328 11.64 5.74 13.02
C ARG A 328 11.34 4.67 11.96
N PHE A 329 10.05 4.48 11.63
CA PHE A 329 9.65 3.53 10.61
C PHE A 329 10.17 3.94 9.23
N TRP A 330 10.15 5.24 8.88
CA TRP A 330 10.73 5.73 7.63
C TRP A 330 12.24 5.51 7.57
N ILE A 331 12.98 5.78 8.65
CA ILE A 331 14.42 5.53 8.71
C ILE A 331 14.72 4.05 8.43
N VAL A 332 13.98 3.13 9.07
CA VAL A 332 14.12 1.70 8.82
C VAL A 332 13.74 1.36 7.37
N GLY A 333 12.65 1.92 6.83
CA GLY A 333 12.23 1.71 5.44
C GLY A 333 13.27 2.19 4.43
N ILE A 334 13.85 3.38 4.63
CA ILE A 334 14.92 3.91 3.77
C ILE A 334 16.18 3.04 3.88
N PHE A 335 16.55 2.60 5.07
CA PHE A 335 17.70 1.71 5.26
C PHE A 335 17.53 0.39 4.51
N LEU A 336 16.35 -0.23 4.59
CA LEU A 336 16.02 -1.45 3.86
C LEU A 336 15.98 -1.23 2.35
N ALA A 337 15.51 -0.06 1.89
CA ALA A 337 15.56 0.33 0.48
C ALA A 337 17.01 0.44 -0.03
N VAL A 338 17.89 1.06 0.74
CA VAL A 338 19.32 1.15 0.40
C VAL A 338 19.96 -0.24 0.31
N ILE A 339 19.70 -1.12 1.29
CA ILE A 339 20.16 -2.51 1.26
C ILE A 339 19.67 -3.20 -0.01
N THR A 340 18.42 -3.00 -0.39
CA THR A 340 17.83 -3.57 -1.61
C THR A 340 18.62 -3.17 -2.86
N PHE A 341 18.98 -1.90 -3.01
CA PHE A 341 19.80 -1.44 -4.15
C PHE A 341 21.24 -1.95 -4.10
N VAL A 342 21.83 -2.05 -2.92
CA VAL A 342 23.19 -2.59 -2.75
C VAL A 342 23.23 -4.07 -3.13
N THR A 343 22.27 -4.87 -2.67
CA THR A 343 22.20 -6.31 -2.99
C THR A 343 21.98 -6.58 -4.48
N LEU A 344 21.32 -5.68 -5.20
CA LEU A 344 21.15 -5.77 -6.66
C LEU A 344 22.46 -5.52 -7.44
N LYS A 345 23.36 -4.68 -6.92
CA LYS A 345 24.66 -4.40 -7.56
C LYS A 345 25.68 -5.53 -7.38
N ILE A 346 25.51 -6.36 -6.37
CA ILE A 346 26.45 -7.46 -6.04
C ILE A 346 26.16 -8.72 -6.88
N ARG A 347 25.00 -8.77 -7.55
CA ARG A 347 24.62 -9.83 -8.50
C ARG A 347 24.73 -9.35 -9.95
#